data_3dc56bd32f31fe17f0a3040655770352
#
_entry.id   3dc56bd32f31fe17f0a3040655770352
#
_cell.length_a   1.000
_cell.length_b   1.000
_cell.length_c   1.000
_cell.angle_alpha   90.00
_cell.angle_beta   90.00
_cell.angle_gamma   90.00
#
_symmetry.space_group_name_H-M   'P 1'
#
loop_
_entity.id
_entity.type
_entity.pdbx_description
1 polymer ?
#
loop_
_entity_poly.entity_id
_entity_poly.type
_entity_poly.pdbx_seq_one_letter_code
_entity_poly.pdbx_strand_id
1 'polypeptide(L)'
;IEERLKSRFGWGLTTAIEPPDLETRVAILLKKAEEHNMELPEEVAFFIAQRLRTNVRELEGALNRVKAMQDFKGGHIDIDFVRDTLKDILALQERLVTIENIQKVVAEYYRIKVADLKSKSRARSVTRPRQIAMALAKELTNRSLPEIGRAFDRDHTTVLNACREVPKFREKDNSIQEDWANLIRTLSA
;
A
#
# COMPACT_ATOMS: atom_id res chain seq x y z
N ILE A 1 2.01 -8.66 -20.46
CA ILE A 1 3.23 -9.34 -21.00
C ILE A 1 2.75 -10.64 -21.62
N GLU A 2 2.99 -10.82 -22.93
CA GLU A 2 2.58 -12.03 -23.67
C GLU A 2 3.10 -13.31 -23.01
N GLU A 3 2.28 -14.36 -22.98
CA GLU A 3 2.62 -15.66 -22.37
C GLU A 3 3.94 -16.27 -22.89
N ARG A 4 4.30 -15.95 -24.12
CA ARG A 4 5.59 -16.33 -24.74
C ARG A 4 6.82 -15.71 -24.08
N LEU A 5 6.69 -14.50 -23.52
CA LEU A 5 7.75 -13.86 -22.76
C LEU A 5 7.84 -14.45 -21.35
N LYS A 6 6.71 -14.78 -20.70
CA LYS A 6 6.70 -15.46 -19.40
C LYS A 6 7.40 -16.80 -19.43
N SER A 7 7.23 -17.61 -20.49
CA SER A 7 7.90 -18.92 -20.62
C SER A 7 9.42 -18.82 -20.81
N ARG A 8 9.93 -17.75 -21.38
CA ARG A 8 11.38 -17.51 -21.55
C ARG A 8 12.05 -16.97 -20.29
N PHE A 9 11.31 -16.27 -19.42
CA PHE A 9 11.80 -15.80 -18.12
C PHE A 9 11.69 -16.83 -17.00
N GLY A 10 11.09 -18.00 -17.25
CA GLY A 10 10.90 -19.06 -16.27
C GLY A 10 12.19 -19.77 -15.79
N TRP A 11 13.37 -19.36 -16.30
CA TRP A 11 14.68 -19.88 -15.89
C TRP A 11 15.40 -19.01 -14.88
N GLY A 12 14.79 -17.90 -14.44
CA GLY A 12 15.33 -17.00 -13.42
C GLY A 12 14.53 -17.07 -12.12
N LEU A 13 15.17 -16.70 -11.01
CA LEU A 13 14.49 -16.48 -9.74
C LEU A 13 13.60 -15.24 -9.86
N THR A 14 12.29 -15.42 -9.94
CA THR A 14 11.33 -14.31 -9.88
C THR A 14 11.03 -14.02 -8.42
N THR A 15 11.52 -12.89 -7.93
CA THR A 15 11.19 -12.41 -6.58
C THR A 15 10.30 -11.17 -6.66
N ALA A 16 9.31 -11.10 -5.80
CA ALA A 16 8.49 -9.89 -5.65
C ALA A 16 9.27 -8.86 -4.82
N ILE A 17 9.45 -7.67 -5.36
CA ILE A 17 10.03 -6.55 -4.61
C ILE A 17 8.86 -5.82 -3.96
N GLU A 18 8.81 -5.83 -2.64
CA GLU A 18 7.83 -5.06 -1.88
C GLU A 18 8.14 -3.56 -1.96
N PRO A 19 7.10 -2.70 -1.96
CA PRO A 19 7.31 -1.28 -1.71
C PRO A 19 8.06 -1.10 -0.39
N PRO A 20 8.99 -0.11 -0.32
CA PRO A 20 9.73 0.14 0.90
C PRO A 20 8.77 0.54 2.05
N ASP A 21 9.16 0.22 3.27
CA ASP A 21 8.42 0.65 4.47
C ASP A 21 8.38 2.18 4.60
N LEU A 22 7.61 2.69 5.57
CA LEU A 22 7.41 4.13 5.73
C LEU A 22 8.72 4.87 6.01
N GLU A 23 9.57 4.34 6.89
CA GLU A 23 10.85 4.95 7.28
C GLU A 23 11.80 5.01 6.08
N THR A 24 11.89 3.92 5.35
CA THR A 24 12.68 3.84 4.11
C THR A 24 12.16 4.80 3.05
N ARG A 25 10.83 4.96 2.88
CA ARG A 25 10.27 5.93 1.94
C ARG A 25 10.60 7.37 2.33
N VAL A 26 10.54 7.71 3.62
CA VAL A 26 10.94 9.04 4.11
C VAL A 26 12.42 9.28 3.82
N ALA A 27 13.28 8.33 4.12
CA ALA A 27 14.73 8.44 3.86
C ALA A 27 15.02 8.61 2.36
N ILE A 28 14.32 7.88 1.48
CA ILE A 28 14.43 8.02 0.03
C ILE A 28 14.04 9.42 -0.42
N LEU A 29 12.90 9.95 0.07
CA LEU A 29 12.43 11.28 -0.30
C LEU A 29 13.41 12.38 0.13
N LEU A 30 13.92 12.32 1.35
CA LEU A 30 14.90 13.28 1.85
C LEU A 30 16.21 13.22 1.03
N LYS A 31 16.73 12.02 0.78
CA LYS A 31 17.93 11.85 -0.03
C LYS A 31 17.75 12.36 -1.45
N LYS A 32 16.62 12.05 -2.09
CA LYS A 32 16.31 12.53 -3.43
C LYS A 32 16.11 14.05 -3.49
N ALA A 33 15.51 14.64 -2.45
CA ALA A 33 15.39 16.09 -2.34
C ALA A 33 16.77 16.75 -2.27
N GLU A 34 17.70 16.19 -1.48
CA GLU A 34 19.08 16.67 -1.38
C GLU A 34 19.81 16.57 -2.73
N GLU A 35 19.69 15.42 -3.45
CA GLU A 35 20.25 15.25 -4.79
C GLU A 35 19.76 16.30 -5.80
N HIS A 36 18.53 16.80 -5.61
CA HIS A 36 17.91 17.83 -6.45
C HIS A 36 18.10 19.26 -5.92
N ASN A 37 18.91 19.46 -4.88
CA ASN A 37 19.07 20.75 -4.18
C ASN A 37 17.73 21.39 -3.76
N MET A 38 16.83 20.58 -3.23
CA MET A 38 15.51 20.96 -2.77
C MET A 38 15.43 20.87 -1.25
N GLU A 39 15.06 21.98 -0.61
CA GLU A 39 14.80 21.99 0.84
C GLU A 39 13.43 21.38 1.10
N LEU A 40 13.43 20.08 1.46
CA LEU A 40 12.23 19.33 1.82
C LEU A 40 12.18 19.16 3.35
N PRO A 41 11.24 19.79 4.06
CA PRO A 41 11.07 19.57 5.49
C PRO A 41 10.73 18.10 5.78
N GLU A 42 11.26 17.55 6.89
CA GLU A 42 11.06 16.16 7.28
C GLU A 42 9.56 15.82 7.45
N GLU A 43 8.79 16.73 8.02
CA GLU A 43 7.33 16.58 8.16
C GLU A 43 6.61 16.44 6.81
N VAL A 44 7.09 17.15 5.78
CA VAL A 44 6.57 17.07 4.42
C VAL A 44 6.96 15.76 3.75
N ALA A 45 8.21 15.33 3.93
CA ALA A 45 8.66 14.00 3.45
C ALA A 45 7.84 12.89 4.10
N PHE A 46 7.58 12.98 5.40
CA PHE A 46 6.72 12.04 6.13
C PHE A 46 5.29 12.04 5.59
N PHE A 47 4.70 13.22 5.35
CA PHE A 47 3.37 13.37 4.78
C PHE A 47 3.26 12.68 3.41
N ILE A 48 4.23 12.93 2.51
CA ILE A 48 4.29 12.30 1.18
C ILE A 48 4.42 10.77 1.32
N ALA A 49 5.39 10.29 2.12
CA ALA A 49 5.65 8.87 2.32
C ALA A 49 4.46 8.12 2.93
N GLN A 50 3.71 8.76 3.81
CA GLN A 50 2.52 8.18 4.42
C GLN A 50 1.37 8.02 3.42
N ARG A 51 1.21 8.99 2.51
CA ARG A 51 0.12 9.03 1.53
C ARG A 51 0.43 8.26 0.26
N LEU A 52 1.68 8.30 -0.19
CA LEU A 52 2.14 7.58 -1.38
C LEU A 52 2.86 6.29 -0.95
N ARG A 53 2.12 5.20 -0.91
CA ARG A 53 2.63 3.86 -0.56
C ARG A 53 3.02 3.09 -1.82
N THR A 54 4.00 3.60 -2.52
CA THR A 54 4.34 3.17 -3.86
C THR A 54 5.84 2.89 -4.01
N ASN A 55 6.25 2.53 -5.22
CA ASN A 55 7.64 2.26 -5.54
C ASN A 55 8.49 3.55 -5.59
N VAL A 56 9.82 3.38 -5.59
CA VAL A 56 10.78 4.50 -5.58
C VAL A 56 10.60 5.45 -6.77
N ARG A 57 10.27 4.94 -7.96
CA ARG A 57 10.08 5.76 -9.17
C ARG A 57 8.90 6.72 -9.04
N GLU A 58 7.81 6.26 -8.46
CA GLU A 58 6.62 7.10 -8.26
C GLU A 58 6.84 8.12 -7.15
N LEU A 59 7.58 7.76 -6.07
CA LEU A 59 8.01 8.73 -5.05
C LEU A 59 8.89 9.81 -5.67
N GLU A 60 9.85 9.44 -6.52
CA GLU A 60 10.70 10.38 -7.25
C GLU A 60 9.89 11.24 -8.23
N GLY A 61 8.93 10.66 -8.94
CA GLY A 61 8.01 11.39 -9.81
C GLY A 61 7.17 12.43 -9.05
N ALA A 62 6.66 12.08 -7.87
CA ALA A 62 5.93 13.01 -7.01
C ALA A 62 6.83 14.15 -6.53
N LEU A 63 8.06 13.82 -6.11
CA LEU A 63 9.04 14.81 -5.67
C LEU A 63 9.43 15.79 -6.79
N ASN A 64 9.68 15.27 -7.99
CA ASN A 64 9.98 16.09 -9.18
C ASN A 64 8.83 17.05 -9.52
N ARG A 65 7.57 16.61 -9.35
CA ARG A 65 6.40 17.46 -9.55
C ARG A 65 6.33 18.57 -8.50
N VAL A 66 6.65 18.27 -7.24
CA VAL A 66 6.72 19.28 -6.16
C VAL A 66 7.81 20.29 -6.46
N LYS A 67 9.00 19.85 -6.88
CA LYS A 67 10.11 20.72 -7.27
C LYS A 67 9.73 21.63 -8.45
N ALA A 68 9.22 21.07 -9.52
CA ALA A 68 8.81 21.84 -10.69
C ALA A 68 7.76 22.92 -10.34
N MET A 69 6.83 22.59 -9.44
CA MET A 69 5.83 23.56 -8.99
C MET A 69 6.44 24.65 -8.10
N GLN A 70 7.42 24.30 -7.25
CA GLN A 70 8.17 25.27 -6.45
C GLN A 70 8.99 26.22 -7.35
N ASP A 71 9.68 25.69 -8.35
CA ASP A 71 10.46 26.47 -9.31
C ASP A 71 9.56 27.43 -10.11
N PHE A 72 8.31 27.03 -10.37
CA PHE A 72 7.34 27.83 -11.11
C PHE A 72 6.64 28.91 -10.25
N LYS A 73 6.15 28.54 -9.06
CA LYS A 73 5.38 29.45 -8.18
C LYS A 73 6.24 30.21 -7.18
N GLY A 74 7.43 29.69 -6.88
CA GLY A 74 8.21 30.13 -5.73
C GLY A 74 7.57 29.70 -4.39
N GLY A 75 8.20 30.09 -3.29
CA GLY A 75 7.68 29.87 -1.95
C GLY A 75 8.28 28.68 -1.21
N HIS A 76 7.79 28.47 0.00
CA HIS A 76 8.22 27.36 0.85
C HIS A 76 7.42 26.11 0.55
N ILE A 77 8.08 24.97 0.66
CA ILE A 77 7.44 23.66 0.55
C ILE A 77 6.89 23.31 1.94
N ASP A 78 5.58 23.40 2.09
CA ASP A 78 4.84 22.92 3.26
C ASP A 78 3.82 21.84 2.87
N ILE A 79 3.10 21.32 3.86
CA ILE A 79 2.11 20.25 3.67
C ILE A 79 0.98 20.70 2.73
N ASP A 80 0.53 21.95 2.84
CA ASP A 80 -0.57 22.48 2.02
C ASP A 80 -0.14 22.66 0.57
N PHE A 81 1.07 23.17 0.34
CA PHE A 81 1.68 23.27 -0.99
C PHE A 81 1.76 21.90 -1.67
N VAL A 82 2.23 20.88 -0.94
CA VAL A 82 2.35 19.50 -1.46
C VAL A 82 0.97 18.89 -1.71
N ARG A 83 0.02 19.10 -0.81
CA ARG A 83 -1.36 18.63 -0.97
C ARG A 83 -2.00 19.16 -2.25
N ASP A 84 -1.85 20.45 -2.52
CA ASP A 84 -2.36 21.07 -3.74
C ASP A 84 -1.64 20.56 -4.99
N THR A 85 -0.32 20.46 -4.93
CA THR A 85 0.51 20.03 -6.06
C THR A 85 0.27 18.57 -6.45
N LEU A 86 0.07 17.70 -5.47
CA LEU A 86 -0.12 16.25 -5.65
C LEU A 86 -1.60 15.82 -5.57
N LYS A 87 -2.54 16.74 -5.57
CA LYS A 87 -3.98 16.50 -5.35
C LYS A 87 -4.52 15.35 -6.19
N ASP A 88 -4.19 15.30 -7.48
CA ASP A 88 -4.68 14.26 -8.40
C ASP A 88 -4.12 12.88 -8.03
N ILE A 89 -2.82 12.82 -7.71
CA ILE A 89 -2.13 11.59 -7.32
C ILE A 89 -2.69 11.07 -5.99
N LEU A 90 -2.86 11.96 -5.01
CA LEU A 90 -3.41 11.61 -3.71
C LEU A 90 -4.87 11.15 -3.81
N ALA A 91 -5.70 11.82 -4.63
CA ALA A 91 -7.08 11.42 -4.84
C ALA A 91 -7.19 10.06 -5.55
N LEU A 92 -6.29 9.74 -6.46
CA LEU A 92 -6.24 8.43 -7.10
C LEU A 92 -5.90 7.33 -6.08
N GLN A 93 -4.89 7.56 -5.26
CA GLN A 93 -4.50 6.63 -4.19
C GLN A 93 -5.63 6.41 -3.17
N GLU A 94 -6.34 7.46 -2.78
CA GLU A 94 -7.49 7.36 -1.88
C GLU A 94 -8.64 6.54 -2.48
N ARG A 95 -8.86 6.59 -3.80
CA ARG A 95 -9.86 5.77 -4.50
C ARG A 95 -9.47 4.30 -4.61
N LEU A 96 -8.19 4.02 -4.83
CA LEU A 96 -7.68 2.66 -4.98
C LEU A 96 -7.64 1.92 -3.63
N VAL A 97 -7.44 2.63 -2.53
CA VAL A 97 -7.20 2.07 -1.21
C VAL A 97 -8.41 2.25 -0.27
N THR A 98 -9.59 1.86 -0.73
CA THR A 98 -10.78 1.73 0.13
C THR A 98 -10.89 0.32 0.70
N ILE A 99 -11.54 0.16 1.86
CA ILE A 99 -11.77 -1.18 2.44
C ILE A 99 -12.55 -2.07 1.47
N GLU A 100 -13.51 -1.51 0.76
CA GLU A 100 -14.32 -2.22 -0.23
C GLU A 100 -13.47 -2.72 -1.40
N ASN A 101 -12.54 -1.89 -1.89
CA ASN A 101 -11.63 -2.31 -2.95
C ASN A 101 -10.63 -3.36 -2.46
N ILE A 102 -10.11 -3.23 -1.24
CA ILE A 102 -9.26 -4.26 -0.62
C ILE A 102 -10.01 -5.59 -0.53
N GLN A 103 -11.27 -5.57 -0.07
CA GLN A 103 -12.10 -6.79 -0.02
C GLN A 103 -12.27 -7.41 -1.40
N LYS A 104 -12.52 -6.60 -2.42
CA LYS A 104 -12.71 -7.07 -3.80
C LYS A 104 -11.42 -7.70 -4.35
N VAL A 105 -10.29 -7.01 -4.24
CA VAL A 105 -9.00 -7.48 -4.74
C VAL A 105 -8.56 -8.77 -4.04
N VAL A 106 -8.69 -8.83 -2.70
CA VAL A 106 -8.35 -10.05 -1.94
C VAL A 106 -9.28 -11.21 -2.30
N ALA A 107 -10.59 -10.97 -2.42
CA ALA A 107 -11.53 -12.01 -2.80
C ALA A 107 -11.23 -12.56 -4.20
N GLU A 108 -10.93 -11.70 -5.16
CA GLU A 108 -10.55 -12.08 -6.52
C GLU A 108 -9.24 -12.88 -6.54
N TYR A 109 -8.23 -12.39 -5.82
CA TYR A 109 -6.92 -13.06 -5.72
C TYR A 109 -7.02 -14.49 -5.19
N TYR A 110 -7.79 -14.69 -4.11
CA TYR A 110 -8.01 -16.02 -3.51
C TYR A 110 -9.18 -16.79 -4.13
N ARG A 111 -9.82 -16.28 -5.19
CA ARG A 111 -10.95 -16.91 -5.89
C ARG A 111 -12.11 -17.27 -4.97
N ILE A 112 -12.44 -16.38 -4.05
CA ILE A 112 -13.60 -16.48 -3.15
C ILE A 112 -14.54 -15.30 -3.41
N LYS A 113 -15.75 -15.35 -2.85
CA LYS A 113 -16.69 -14.22 -2.95
C LYS A 113 -16.40 -13.18 -1.87
N VAL A 114 -16.65 -11.90 -2.15
CA VAL A 114 -16.56 -10.83 -1.13
C VAL A 114 -17.44 -11.13 0.08
N ALA A 115 -18.62 -11.74 -0.15
CA ALA A 115 -19.51 -12.19 0.92
C ALA A 115 -18.86 -13.22 1.86
N ASP A 116 -17.93 -14.06 1.37
CA ASP A 116 -17.22 -15.05 2.19
C ASP A 116 -16.31 -14.37 3.21
N LEU A 117 -15.71 -13.21 2.86
CA LEU A 117 -14.90 -12.42 3.79
C LEU A 117 -15.71 -11.90 4.99
N LYS A 118 -17.01 -11.66 4.79
CA LYS A 118 -17.96 -11.21 5.85
C LYS A 118 -18.67 -12.37 6.54
N SER A 119 -18.60 -13.58 5.96
CA SER A 119 -19.29 -14.77 6.47
C SER A 119 -18.74 -15.25 7.81
N LYS A 120 -19.53 -16.05 8.55
CA LYS A 120 -19.11 -16.70 9.79
C LYS A 120 -18.25 -17.96 9.57
N SER A 121 -17.88 -18.25 8.31
CA SER A 121 -17.05 -19.41 7.97
C SER A 121 -15.73 -19.39 8.75
N ARG A 122 -15.37 -20.56 9.29
CA ARG A 122 -14.09 -20.83 9.98
C ARG A 122 -13.13 -21.65 9.10
N ALA A 123 -13.52 -21.99 7.87
CA ALA A 123 -12.66 -22.68 6.93
C ALA A 123 -11.39 -21.87 6.67
N ARG A 124 -10.22 -22.52 6.67
CA ARG A 124 -8.91 -21.85 6.49
C ARG A 124 -8.83 -21.11 5.15
N SER A 125 -9.46 -21.65 4.10
CA SER A 125 -9.58 -21.04 2.77
C SER A 125 -10.33 -19.69 2.76
N VAL A 126 -11.10 -19.37 3.80
CA VAL A 126 -11.82 -18.12 3.97
C VAL A 126 -11.21 -17.27 5.09
N THR A 127 -10.79 -17.92 6.19
CA THR A 127 -10.27 -17.20 7.36
C THR A 127 -8.94 -16.52 7.07
N ARG A 128 -8.05 -17.20 6.31
CA ARG A 128 -6.74 -16.65 5.97
C ARG A 128 -6.86 -15.43 5.04
N PRO A 129 -7.58 -15.47 3.92
CA PRO A 129 -7.85 -14.28 3.10
C PRO A 129 -8.49 -13.15 3.89
N ARG A 130 -9.45 -13.45 4.78
CA ARG A 130 -10.08 -12.44 5.64
C ARG A 130 -9.07 -11.76 6.57
N GLN A 131 -8.17 -12.51 7.20
CA GLN A 131 -7.12 -11.96 8.07
C GLN A 131 -6.18 -11.06 7.28
N ILE A 132 -5.75 -11.49 6.09
CA ILE A 132 -4.91 -10.71 5.18
C ILE A 132 -5.63 -9.42 4.77
N ALA A 133 -6.90 -9.49 4.37
CA ALA A 133 -7.67 -8.31 3.99
C ALA A 133 -7.84 -7.30 5.14
N MET A 134 -8.07 -7.77 6.37
CA MET A 134 -8.15 -6.89 7.55
C MET A 134 -6.80 -6.24 7.88
N ALA A 135 -5.70 -6.98 7.76
CA ALA A 135 -4.37 -6.44 7.98
C ALA A 135 -3.98 -5.42 6.91
N LEU A 136 -4.28 -5.70 5.62
CA LEU A 136 -4.11 -4.75 4.52
C LEU A 136 -4.95 -3.49 4.72
N ALA A 137 -6.22 -3.62 5.16
CA ALA A 137 -7.07 -2.49 5.44
C ALA A 137 -6.49 -1.60 6.56
N LYS A 138 -5.88 -2.20 7.59
CA LYS A 138 -5.22 -1.43 8.66
C LYS A 138 -3.93 -0.76 8.19
N GLU A 139 -3.16 -1.43 7.36
CA GLU A 139 -1.90 -0.89 6.86
C GLU A 139 -2.09 0.16 5.77
N LEU A 140 -3.03 -0.06 4.85
CA LEU A 140 -3.20 0.78 3.66
C LEU A 140 -4.23 1.90 3.83
N THR A 141 -5.07 1.87 4.87
CA THR A 141 -6.06 2.91 5.13
C THR A 141 -5.84 3.58 6.49
N ASN A 142 -6.34 4.80 6.64
CA ASN A 142 -6.33 5.51 7.92
C ASN A 142 -7.54 5.13 8.81
N ARG A 143 -8.20 4.00 8.53
CA ARG A 143 -9.39 3.57 9.26
C ARG A 143 -9.02 2.97 10.61
N SER A 144 -9.89 3.22 11.57
CA SER A 144 -9.78 2.65 12.93
C SER A 144 -10.12 1.15 12.92
N LEU A 145 -9.63 0.42 13.91
CA LEU A 145 -9.97 -1.00 14.07
C LEU A 145 -11.49 -1.27 14.14
N PRO A 146 -12.31 -0.45 14.82
CA PRO A 146 -13.76 -0.60 14.80
C PRO A 146 -14.39 -0.38 13.41
N GLU A 147 -13.91 0.58 12.62
CA GLU A 147 -14.40 0.81 11.24
C GLU A 147 -14.09 -0.38 10.33
N ILE A 148 -12.85 -0.89 10.41
CA ILE A 148 -12.45 -2.09 9.68
C ILE A 148 -13.30 -3.27 10.14
N GLY A 149 -13.47 -3.47 11.44
CA GLY A 149 -14.30 -4.53 12.00
C GLY A 149 -15.72 -4.52 11.43
N ARG A 150 -16.37 -3.37 11.40
CA ARG A 150 -17.72 -3.21 10.82
C ARG A 150 -17.76 -3.61 9.34
N ALA A 151 -16.74 -3.24 8.57
CA ALA A 151 -16.69 -3.58 7.16
C ALA A 151 -16.58 -5.10 6.89
N PHE A 152 -16.01 -5.86 7.84
CA PHE A 152 -15.87 -7.32 7.77
C PHE A 152 -16.88 -8.09 8.64
N ASP A 153 -17.85 -7.42 9.24
CA ASP A 153 -18.80 -8.01 10.21
C ASP A 153 -18.06 -8.74 11.34
N ARG A 154 -17.10 -8.03 11.96
CA ARG A 154 -16.23 -8.53 13.04
C ARG A 154 -15.98 -7.46 14.10
N ASP A 155 -15.64 -7.92 15.29
CA ASP A 155 -15.19 -7.06 16.36
C ASP A 155 -13.78 -6.51 16.09
N HIS A 156 -13.50 -5.35 16.63
CA HIS A 156 -12.17 -4.71 16.53
C HIS A 156 -11.04 -5.59 17.07
N THR A 157 -11.34 -6.45 18.07
CA THR A 157 -10.38 -7.43 18.62
C THR A 157 -9.98 -8.48 17.58
N THR A 158 -10.91 -8.89 16.71
CA THR A 158 -10.62 -9.80 15.59
C THR A 158 -9.68 -9.14 14.57
N VAL A 159 -9.89 -7.85 14.27
CA VAL A 159 -9.00 -7.08 13.40
C VAL A 159 -7.62 -6.94 14.01
N LEU A 160 -7.53 -6.58 15.30
CA LEU A 160 -6.27 -6.48 16.03
C LEU A 160 -5.50 -7.80 16.00
N ASN A 161 -6.20 -8.92 16.22
CA ASN A 161 -5.58 -10.24 16.15
C ASN A 161 -5.07 -10.56 14.74
N ALA A 162 -5.82 -10.23 13.69
CA ALA A 162 -5.36 -10.39 12.31
C ALA A 162 -4.07 -9.59 12.05
N CYS A 163 -4.02 -8.32 12.49
CA CYS A 163 -2.83 -7.48 12.35
C CYS A 163 -1.60 -8.03 13.08
N ARG A 164 -1.77 -8.79 14.17
CA ARG A 164 -0.67 -9.43 14.91
C ARG A 164 -0.23 -10.76 14.29
N GLU A 165 -1.17 -11.51 13.74
CA GLU A 165 -0.89 -12.86 13.22
C GLU A 165 -0.40 -12.86 11.77
N VAL A 166 -0.87 -11.95 10.92
CA VAL A 166 -0.46 -11.90 9.51
C VAL A 166 1.05 -11.73 9.34
N PRO A 167 1.75 -10.82 10.05
CA PRO A 167 3.21 -10.75 9.99
C PRO A 167 3.91 -12.06 10.32
N LYS A 168 3.46 -12.77 11.36
CA LYS A 168 4.01 -14.07 11.74
C LYS A 168 3.80 -15.14 10.68
N PHE A 169 2.69 -15.07 9.95
CA PHE A 169 2.44 -15.99 8.84
C PHE A 169 3.36 -15.71 7.67
N ARG A 170 3.61 -14.43 7.36
CA ARG A 170 4.54 -13.99 6.33
C ARG A 170 5.97 -14.45 6.60
N GLU A 171 6.41 -14.40 7.86
CA GLU A 171 7.74 -14.88 8.26
C GLU A 171 7.89 -16.41 8.11
N LYS A 172 6.80 -17.17 8.31
CA LYS A 172 6.83 -18.63 8.32
C LYS A 172 6.51 -19.27 6.98
N ASP A 173 5.87 -18.55 6.08
CA ASP A 173 5.33 -19.10 4.83
C ASP A 173 5.59 -18.11 3.69
N ASN A 174 6.57 -18.43 2.86
CA ASN A 174 6.95 -17.61 1.71
C ASN A 174 5.79 -17.37 0.74
N SER A 175 4.84 -18.33 0.63
CA SER A 175 3.70 -18.13 -0.26
C SER A 175 2.79 -16.99 0.23
N ILE A 176 2.62 -16.86 1.55
CA ILE A 176 1.85 -15.75 2.15
C ILE A 176 2.59 -14.42 1.98
N GLN A 177 3.92 -14.45 2.04
CA GLN A 177 4.74 -13.27 1.78
C GLN A 177 4.60 -12.82 0.32
N GLU A 178 4.62 -13.73 -0.63
CA GLU A 178 4.39 -13.45 -2.05
C GLU A 178 2.96 -12.93 -2.32
N ASP A 179 1.96 -13.57 -1.71
CA ASP A 179 0.56 -13.14 -1.78
C ASP A 179 0.41 -11.69 -1.29
N TRP A 180 1.03 -11.37 -0.14
CA TRP A 180 1.03 -10.04 0.44
C TRP A 180 1.64 -9.00 -0.50
N ALA A 181 2.83 -9.28 -1.05
CA ALA A 181 3.52 -8.40 -1.98
C ALA A 181 2.71 -8.16 -3.27
N ASN A 182 2.09 -9.22 -3.80
CA ASN A 182 1.23 -9.13 -4.98
C ASN A 182 -0.02 -8.29 -4.72
N LEU A 183 -0.67 -8.46 -3.56
CA LEU A 183 -1.85 -7.70 -3.16
C LEU A 183 -1.53 -6.22 -2.97
N ILE A 184 -0.43 -5.89 -2.26
CA ILE A 184 0.02 -4.50 -2.12
C ILE A 184 0.28 -3.88 -3.48
N ARG A 185 0.99 -4.57 -4.37
CA ARG A 185 1.27 -4.06 -5.72
C ARG A 185 -0.01 -3.78 -6.51
N THR A 186 -1.00 -4.68 -6.44
CA THR A 186 -2.29 -4.51 -7.12
C THR A 186 -3.09 -3.34 -6.54
N LEU A 187 -3.01 -3.13 -5.23
CA LEU A 187 -3.73 -2.05 -4.53
C LEU A 187 -3.03 -0.69 -4.63
N SER A 188 -1.75 -0.66 -5.04
CA SER A 188 -0.95 0.56 -5.19
C SER A 188 -0.77 0.98 -6.65
N ALA A 189 -1.20 0.16 -7.61
CA ALA A 189 -1.13 0.44 -9.05
C ALA A 189 -2.37 1.16 -9.52
#